data_61026ef6e54306c562352081a6d0e685
#
_entry.id   61026ef6e54306c562352081a6d0e685
#
_cell.length_a   1.000
_cell.length_b   1.000
_cell.length_c   1.000
_cell.angle_alpha   90.00
_cell.angle_beta   90.00
_cell.angle_gamma   90.00
#
_symmetry.space_group_name_H-M   'P 1'
#
loop_
_entity.id
_entity.type
_entity.pdbx_description
1 polymer ?
#
loop_
_entity_poly.entity_id
_entity_poly.type
_entity_poly.pdbx_seq_one_letter_code
_entity_poly.pdbx_strand_id
1 'polypeptide(L)'
;MLVDGCLACSVLTGKVQAPGGVIYEDNYWVVEHSLSPVLLPGYLIIKLKRHCENLAELTLEEASTLGSIIQNTCLALSQVVKPAKIHVCSWGEQVKHIHFHVIPRSSAMPVGNLKLLIYLQIKKLLNQLGLGKWVSDAETAEISQKLKQHLKMTI
;
A
#
# COMPACT_ATOMS: atom_id res chain seq x y z
N MET A 1 5.34 -10.48 17.83
CA MET A 1 5.19 -11.89 17.38
C MET A 1 4.27 -11.87 16.15
N LEU A 2 4.48 -12.74 15.15
CA LEU A 2 3.59 -12.84 13.98
C LEU A 2 2.46 -13.84 14.30
N VAL A 3 1.28 -13.65 13.69
CA VAL A 3 0.04 -14.38 14.01
C VAL A 3 -0.41 -15.18 12.80
N ASP A 4 -0.69 -16.47 13.01
CA ASP A 4 -1.24 -17.34 11.97
C ASP A 4 -2.67 -16.89 11.60
N GLY A 5 -3.02 -17.03 10.31
CA GLY A 5 -4.30 -16.57 9.78
C GLY A 5 -4.35 -15.04 9.46
N CYS A 6 -3.36 -14.27 9.88
CA CYS A 6 -3.27 -12.87 9.52
C CYS A 6 -2.61 -12.70 8.14
N LEU A 7 -3.33 -12.09 7.18
CA LEU A 7 -2.82 -11.85 5.83
C LEU A 7 -1.53 -11.01 5.83
N ALA A 8 -1.47 -9.93 6.60
CA ALA A 8 -0.28 -9.09 6.69
C ALA A 8 0.92 -9.85 7.25
N CYS A 9 0.73 -10.69 8.27
CA CYS A 9 1.78 -11.58 8.80
C CYS A 9 2.23 -12.61 7.74
N SER A 10 1.30 -13.15 6.96
CA SER A 10 1.62 -14.10 5.88
C SER A 10 2.48 -13.46 4.80
N VAL A 11 2.25 -12.17 4.50
CA VAL A 11 3.11 -11.43 3.57
C VAL A 11 4.48 -11.15 4.19
N LEU A 12 4.55 -10.73 5.45
CA LEU A 12 5.81 -10.50 6.16
C LEU A 12 6.69 -11.75 6.28
N THR A 13 6.08 -12.93 6.33
CA THR A 13 6.81 -14.22 6.36
C THR A 13 7.13 -14.76 4.96
N GLY A 14 6.72 -14.08 3.89
CA GLY A 14 6.92 -14.54 2.51
C GLY A 14 5.98 -15.68 2.06
N LYS A 15 5.01 -16.11 2.88
CA LYS A 15 3.98 -17.09 2.50
C LYS A 15 3.09 -16.56 1.37
N VAL A 16 2.85 -15.25 1.35
CA VAL A 16 2.16 -14.52 0.30
C VAL A 16 3.09 -13.41 -0.17
N GLN A 17 3.17 -13.18 -1.47
CA GLN A 17 4.06 -12.16 -2.01
C GLN A 17 3.28 -11.10 -2.79
N ALA A 18 3.63 -9.83 -2.55
CA ALA A 18 3.19 -8.73 -3.39
C ALA A 18 4.00 -8.69 -4.70
N PRO A 19 3.39 -8.34 -5.84
CA PRO A 19 4.12 -8.17 -7.10
C PRO A 19 5.25 -7.14 -6.95
N GLY A 20 6.46 -7.51 -7.31
CA GLY A 20 7.67 -6.70 -7.12
C GLY A 20 8.30 -6.75 -5.73
N GLY A 21 7.68 -7.47 -4.78
CA GLY A 21 8.21 -7.70 -3.43
C GLY A 21 8.27 -6.45 -2.56
N VAL A 22 9.11 -6.49 -1.54
CA VAL A 22 9.32 -5.36 -0.62
C VAL A 22 9.98 -4.20 -1.36
N ILE A 23 9.36 -3.03 -1.29
CA ILE A 23 9.86 -1.78 -1.87
C ILE A 23 10.86 -1.11 -0.92
N TYR A 24 10.49 -1.03 0.36
CA TYR A 24 11.32 -0.47 1.42
C TYR A 24 10.97 -1.15 2.75
N GLU A 25 11.95 -1.26 3.62
CA GLU A 25 11.75 -1.64 5.02
C GLU A 25 12.77 -0.94 5.92
N ASP A 26 12.34 -0.63 7.13
CA ASP A 26 13.19 -0.17 8.24
C ASP A 26 13.05 -1.12 9.44
N ASN A 27 13.40 -0.67 10.63
CA ASN A 27 13.30 -1.47 11.85
C ASN A 27 11.86 -1.85 12.20
N TYR A 28 10.88 -1.02 11.84
CA TYR A 28 9.47 -1.12 12.28
C TYR A 28 8.49 -1.34 11.14
N TRP A 29 8.71 -0.73 9.98
CA TRP A 29 7.75 -0.64 8.88
C TRP A 29 8.22 -1.36 7.62
N VAL A 30 7.26 -1.85 6.85
CA VAL A 30 7.47 -2.39 5.50
C VAL A 30 6.54 -1.68 4.53
N VAL A 31 7.08 -1.30 3.37
CA VAL A 31 6.33 -0.74 2.24
C VAL A 31 6.37 -1.72 1.08
N GLU A 32 5.22 -2.05 0.54
CA GLU A 32 5.09 -2.91 -0.64
C GLU A 32 3.89 -2.47 -1.49
N HIS A 33 3.77 -3.00 -2.70
CA HIS A 33 2.57 -2.81 -3.51
C HIS A 33 1.40 -3.64 -2.93
N SER A 34 0.16 -3.22 -3.23
CA SER A 34 -1.02 -4.03 -2.90
C SER A 34 -0.94 -5.40 -3.58
N LEU A 35 -1.54 -6.42 -2.96
CA LEU A 35 -1.56 -7.78 -3.49
C LEU A 35 -2.37 -7.88 -4.78
N SER A 36 -2.03 -8.87 -5.62
CA SER A 36 -2.82 -9.23 -6.79
C SER A 36 -4.19 -9.82 -6.37
N PRO A 37 -5.25 -9.53 -7.14
CA PRO A 37 -5.26 -8.73 -8.36
C PRO A 37 -5.21 -7.21 -8.07
N VAL A 38 -4.28 -6.51 -8.71
CA VAL A 38 -3.97 -5.11 -8.43
C VAL A 38 -4.96 -4.17 -9.13
N LEU A 39 -5.57 -3.27 -8.35
CA LEU A 39 -6.62 -2.35 -8.84
C LEU A 39 -6.06 -1.07 -9.47
N LEU A 40 -5.00 -0.52 -8.88
CA LEU A 40 -4.38 0.75 -9.31
C LEU A 40 -2.86 0.61 -9.34
N PRO A 41 -2.19 1.15 -10.37
CA PRO A 41 -0.73 1.22 -10.40
C PRO A 41 -0.22 2.14 -9.27
N GLY A 42 0.76 1.65 -8.51
CA GLY A 42 1.29 2.39 -7.36
C GLY A 42 0.40 2.42 -6.12
N TYR A 43 -0.58 1.54 -6.01
CA TYR A 43 -1.34 1.38 -4.77
C TYR A 43 -0.47 0.64 -3.75
N LEU A 44 0.04 1.37 -2.76
CA LEU A 44 0.99 0.85 -1.79
C LEU A 44 0.33 0.55 -0.44
N ILE A 45 0.96 -0.37 0.28
CA ILE A 45 0.62 -0.73 1.65
C ILE A 45 1.85 -0.48 2.52
N ILE A 46 1.68 0.31 3.57
CA ILE A 46 2.65 0.46 4.67
C ILE A 46 2.12 -0.37 5.83
N LYS A 47 2.91 -1.27 6.39
CA LYS A 47 2.50 -2.11 7.51
C LYS A 47 3.58 -2.25 8.57
N LEU A 48 3.18 -2.44 9.80
CA LEU A 48 4.08 -2.69 10.92
C LEU A 48 4.68 -4.10 10.81
N LYS A 49 5.96 -4.27 11.16
CA LYS A 49 6.62 -5.60 11.11
C LYS A 49 6.10 -6.58 12.15
N ARG A 50 5.81 -6.12 13.37
CA ARG A 50 5.15 -6.97 14.37
C ARG A 50 3.63 -6.93 14.20
N HIS A 51 2.96 -7.99 14.59
CA HIS A 51 1.49 -7.97 14.64
C HIS A 51 1.02 -7.02 15.76
N CYS A 52 0.17 -6.08 15.37
CA CYS A 52 -0.46 -5.11 16.23
C CYS A 52 -1.78 -4.69 15.55
N GLU A 53 -2.86 -4.52 16.29
CA GLU A 53 -4.18 -4.25 15.71
C GLU A 53 -4.64 -2.81 15.91
N ASN A 54 -4.11 -2.11 16.94
CA ASN A 54 -4.55 -0.75 17.28
C ASN A 54 -3.40 0.25 17.28
N LEU A 55 -3.66 1.47 16.79
CA LEU A 55 -2.67 2.56 16.82
C LEU A 55 -2.23 2.91 18.24
N ALA A 56 -3.12 2.75 19.23
CA ALA A 56 -2.81 2.98 20.64
C ALA A 56 -1.78 1.98 21.23
N GLU A 57 -1.53 0.88 20.57
CA GLU A 57 -0.58 -0.15 20.99
C GLU A 57 0.84 0.03 20.37
N LEU A 58 1.03 1.07 19.55
CA LEU A 58 2.35 1.40 19.02
C LEU A 58 3.29 1.84 20.14
N THR A 59 4.54 1.42 20.05
CA THR A 59 5.59 2.01 20.90
C THR A 59 5.87 3.44 20.46
N LEU A 60 6.57 4.21 21.31
CA LEU A 60 6.97 5.57 20.97
C LEU A 60 7.87 5.61 19.72
N GLU A 61 8.77 4.63 19.57
CA GLU A 61 9.66 4.52 18.42
C GLU A 61 8.88 4.21 17.14
N GLU A 62 7.93 3.26 17.19
CA GLU A 62 7.06 2.94 16.06
C GLU A 62 6.20 4.14 15.66
N ALA A 63 5.59 4.82 16.63
CA ALA A 63 4.77 5.98 16.38
C ALA A 63 5.58 7.17 15.83
N SER A 64 6.80 7.40 16.36
CA SER A 64 7.66 8.52 15.94
C SER A 64 8.15 8.40 14.48
N THR A 65 8.31 7.16 13.97
CA THR A 65 8.77 6.91 12.59
C THR A 65 7.64 6.87 11.55
N LEU A 66 6.38 6.73 12.01
CA LEU A 66 5.22 6.58 11.12
C LEU A 66 5.04 7.76 10.15
N GLY A 67 5.19 8.99 10.64
CA GLY A 67 5.06 10.19 9.81
C GLY A 67 6.10 10.23 8.70
N SER A 68 7.34 9.90 9.02
CA SER A 68 8.46 9.90 8.08
C SER A 68 8.28 8.84 6.99
N ILE A 69 7.89 7.62 7.33
CA ILE A 69 7.69 6.56 6.32
C ILE A 69 6.51 6.89 5.39
N ILE A 70 5.42 7.48 5.91
CA ILE A 70 4.30 7.95 5.10
C ILE A 70 4.77 9.04 4.13
N GLN A 71 5.49 10.05 4.63
CA GLN A 71 5.99 11.16 3.80
C GLN A 71 6.92 10.66 2.70
N ASN A 72 7.91 9.84 3.03
CA ASN A 72 8.88 9.32 2.08
C ASN A 72 8.22 8.45 1.00
N THR A 73 7.25 7.63 1.41
CA THR A 73 6.44 6.82 0.48
C THR A 73 5.65 7.71 -0.48
N CYS A 74 5.01 8.77 0.02
CA CYS A 74 4.27 9.73 -0.82
C CYS A 74 5.19 10.50 -1.76
N LEU A 75 6.40 10.89 -1.31
CA LEU A 75 7.39 11.57 -2.16
C LEU A 75 7.83 10.66 -3.32
N ALA A 76 8.23 9.43 -3.04
CA ALA A 76 8.60 8.47 -4.06
C ALA A 76 7.46 8.20 -5.06
N LEU A 77 6.24 8.01 -4.55
CA LEU A 77 5.05 7.79 -5.37
C LEU A 77 4.75 8.99 -6.28
N SER A 78 4.94 10.21 -5.77
CA SER A 78 4.75 11.45 -6.55
C SER A 78 5.73 11.56 -7.72
N GLN A 79 6.96 11.06 -7.58
CA GLN A 79 7.97 11.06 -8.64
C GLN A 79 7.70 9.97 -9.69
N VAL A 80 7.31 8.77 -9.26
CA VAL A 80 7.18 7.61 -10.13
C VAL A 80 5.83 7.57 -10.86
N VAL A 81 4.72 7.76 -10.14
CA VAL A 81 3.35 7.60 -10.67
C VAL A 81 2.73 8.94 -11.05
N LYS A 82 3.20 10.04 -10.46
CA LYS A 82 2.72 11.42 -10.69
C LYS A 82 1.19 11.55 -10.54
N PRO A 83 0.61 11.11 -9.42
CA PRO A 83 -0.83 11.19 -9.20
C PRO A 83 -1.28 12.64 -9.00
N ALA A 84 -2.56 12.92 -9.30
CA ALA A 84 -3.15 14.23 -9.00
C ALA A 84 -3.35 14.44 -7.49
N LYS A 85 -3.52 13.36 -6.72
CA LYS A 85 -3.63 13.36 -5.25
C LYS A 85 -3.22 11.99 -4.70
N ILE A 86 -2.62 11.97 -3.52
CA ILE A 86 -2.38 10.75 -2.74
C ILE A 86 -3.29 10.80 -1.52
N HIS A 87 -4.03 9.71 -1.29
CA HIS A 87 -4.80 9.50 -0.07
C HIS A 87 -4.12 8.45 0.79
N VAL A 88 -4.00 8.73 2.08
CA VAL A 88 -3.49 7.77 3.07
C VAL A 88 -4.60 7.51 4.07
N CYS A 89 -4.92 6.23 4.29
CA CYS A 89 -5.97 5.82 5.22
C CYS A 89 -5.67 4.44 5.81
N SER A 90 -6.22 4.17 6.98
CA SER A 90 -6.20 2.86 7.63
C SER A 90 -7.63 2.46 7.94
N TRP A 91 -8.04 1.26 7.54
CA TRP A 91 -9.42 0.77 7.79
C TRP A 91 -9.45 -0.40 8.78
N GLY A 92 -8.56 -1.38 8.66
CA GLY A 92 -8.37 -2.45 9.64
C GLY A 92 -9.51 -3.47 9.83
N GLU A 93 -10.64 -3.36 9.12
CA GLU A 93 -11.81 -4.21 9.37
C GLU A 93 -11.63 -5.66 8.92
N GLN A 94 -11.07 -5.88 7.74
CA GLN A 94 -10.85 -7.23 7.20
C GLN A 94 -9.50 -7.79 7.61
N VAL A 95 -8.49 -6.96 7.65
CA VAL A 95 -7.13 -7.28 8.11
C VAL A 95 -6.83 -6.35 9.27
N LYS A 96 -6.98 -6.85 10.49
CA LYS A 96 -6.84 -6.04 11.72
C LYS A 96 -5.42 -5.54 11.93
N HIS A 97 -4.41 -6.31 11.50
CA HIS A 97 -3.00 -5.89 11.57
C HIS A 97 -2.82 -4.48 11.01
N ILE A 98 -2.22 -3.58 11.79
CA ILE A 98 -2.03 -2.17 11.43
C ILE A 98 -1.36 -2.06 10.07
N HIS A 99 -2.06 -1.42 9.16
CA HIS A 99 -1.56 -1.06 7.84
C HIS A 99 -2.22 0.21 7.33
N PHE A 100 -1.50 0.89 6.45
CA PHE A 100 -1.96 2.11 5.81
C PHE A 100 -2.01 1.89 4.31
N HIS A 101 -3.15 2.22 3.72
CA HIS A 101 -3.34 2.27 2.29
C HIS A 101 -2.84 3.61 1.75
N VAL A 102 -1.92 3.59 0.81
CA VAL A 102 -1.44 4.76 0.08
C VAL A 102 -1.98 4.69 -1.34
N ILE A 103 -3.05 5.45 -1.60
CA ILE A 103 -3.87 5.34 -2.81
C ILE A 103 -3.58 6.52 -3.74
N PRO A 104 -2.96 6.28 -4.91
CA PRO A 104 -2.74 7.30 -5.92
C PRO A 104 -4.04 7.54 -6.72
N ARG A 105 -4.57 8.75 -6.67
CA ARG A 105 -5.69 9.19 -7.50
C ARG A 105 -5.16 9.92 -8.72
N SER A 106 -5.43 9.43 -9.92
CA SER A 106 -5.13 10.13 -11.16
C SER A 106 -6.13 11.27 -11.43
N SER A 107 -5.80 12.16 -12.34
CA SER A 107 -6.71 13.24 -12.77
C SER A 107 -8.02 12.73 -13.41
N ALA A 108 -7.99 11.54 -14.00
CA ALA A 108 -9.17 10.90 -14.59
C ALA A 108 -10.14 10.30 -13.56
N MET A 109 -9.73 10.17 -12.30
CA MET A 109 -10.58 9.64 -11.24
C MET A 109 -11.37 10.74 -10.54
N PRO A 110 -12.58 10.44 -10.01
CA PRO A 110 -13.43 11.43 -9.38
C PRO A 110 -12.78 12.10 -8.17
N VAL A 111 -13.08 13.38 -7.99
CA VAL A 111 -12.67 14.15 -6.82
C VAL A 111 -13.68 13.95 -5.69
N GLY A 112 -13.19 13.80 -4.46
CA GLY A 112 -13.98 13.58 -3.26
C GLY A 112 -13.91 12.14 -2.75
N ASN A 113 -13.75 12.01 -1.43
CA ASN A 113 -13.43 10.71 -0.80
C ASN A 113 -14.50 9.65 -1.07
N LEU A 114 -15.79 9.96 -0.85
CA LEU A 114 -16.89 9.02 -1.09
C LEU A 114 -16.99 8.63 -2.57
N LYS A 115 -16.88 9.61 -3.48
CA LYS A 115 -16.93 9.36 -4.93
C LYS A 115 -15.77 8.46 -5.37
N LEU A 116 -14.56 8.68 -4.81
CA LEU A 116 -13.40 7.85 -5.08
C LEU A 116 -13.62 6.41 -4.59
N LEU A 117 -14.12 6.23 -3.37
CA LEU A 117 -14.40 4.89 -2.83
C LEU A 117 -15.43 4.14 -3.67
N ILE A 118 -16.53 4.79 -4.05
CA ILE A 118 -17.56 4.20 -4.94
C ILE A 118 -16.92 3.82 -6.29
N TYR A 119 -16.14 4.72 -6.88
CA TYR A 119 -15.44 4.46 -8.13
C TYR A 119 -14.52 3.23 -8.03
N LEU A 120 -13.74 3.10 -6.96
CA LEU A 120 -12.85 1.95 -6.75
C LEU A 120 -13.63 0.64 -6.59
N GLN A 121 -14.78 0.66 -5.92
CA GLN A 121 -15.64 -0.51 -5.79
C GLN A 121 -16.26 -0.92 -7.14
N ILE A 122 -16.77 0.03 -7.91
CA ILE A 122 -17.29 -0.22 -9.25
C ILE A 122 -16.19 -0.76 -10.16
N LYS A 123 -15.01 -0.14 -10.17
CA LYS A 123 -13.86 -0.60 -10.95
C LYS A 123 -13.49 -2.04 -10.58
N LYS A 124 -13.44 -2.36 -9.29
CA LYS A 124 -13.17 -3.73 -8.82
C LYS A 124 -14.20 -4.70 -9.33
N LEU A 125 -15.49 -4.36 -9.22
CA LEU A 125 -16.59 -5.22 -9.71
C LEU A 125 -16.52 -5.43 -11.23
N LEU A 126 -16.31 -4.38 -12.01
CA LEU A 126 -16.17 -4.48 -13.47
C LEU A 126 -14.99 -5.37 -13.86
N ASN A 127 -13.85 -5.23 -13.16
CA ASN A 127 -12.69 -6.09 -13.41
C ASN A 127 -12.98 -7.56 -13.06
N GLN A 128 -13.72 -7.84 -11.99
CA GLN A 128 -14.14 -9.20 -11.61
C GLN A 128 -15.10 -9.83 -12.64
N LEU A 129 -15.93 -9.00 -13.28
CA LEU A 129 -16.84 -9.44 -14.36
C LEU A 129 -16.16 -9.52 -15.74
N GLY A 130 -14.86 -9.25 -15.83
CA GLY A 130 -14.13 -9.25 -17.10
C GLY A 130 -14.41 -8.04 -18.00
N LEU A 131 -15.13 -7.03 -17.49
CA LEU A 131 -15.48 -5.81 -18.22
C LEU A 131 -14.44 -4.67 -18.04
N GLY A 132 -13.42 -4.90 -17.24
CA GLY A 132 -12.33 -3.97 -16.99
C GLY A 132 -10.97 -4.69 -17.02
N LYS A 133 -9.90 -3.97 -16.62
CA LYS A 133 -8.56 -4.53 -16.57
C LYS A 133 -7.92 -4.33 -15.20
N TRP A 134 -7.31 -5.38 -14.68
CA TRP A 134 -6.37 -5.32 -13.58
C TRP A 134 -5.02 -4.80 -14.06
N VAL A 135 -4.27 -4.19 -13.16
CA VAL A 135 -2.85 -3.89 -13.40
C VAL A 135 -2.10 -5.23 -13.41
N SER A 136 -1.26 -5.44 -14.41
CA SER A 136 -0.48 -6.67 -14.50
C SER A 136 0.60 -6.74 -13.42
N ASP A 137 0.98 -7.97 -13.03
CA ASP A 137 2.08 -8.17 -12.08
C ASP A 137 3.40 -7.63 -12.62
N ALA A 138 3.62 -7.69 -13.94
CA ALA A 138 4.80 -7.11 -14.58
C ALA A 138 4.86 -5.59 -14.46
N GLU A 139 3.75 -4.89 -14.74
CA GLU A 139 3.64 -3.44 -14.55
C GLU A 139 3.81 -3.05 -13.08
N THR A 140 3.21 -3.81 -12.18
CA THR A 140 3.32 -3.61 -10.73
C THR A 140 4.76 -3.80 -10.27
N ALA A 141 5.46 -4.81 -10.76
CA ALA A 141 6.86 -5.07 -10.43
C ALA A 141 7.78 -3.96 -10.96
N GLU A 142 7.54 -3.44 -12.17
CA GLU A 142 8.29 -2.32 -12.73
C GLU A 142 8.13 -1.05 -11.87
N ILE A 143 6.89 -0.72 -11.49
CA ILE A 143 6.60 0.41 -10.60
C ILE A 143 7.29 0.23 -9.25
N SER A 144 7.21 -0.98 -8.66
CA SER A 144 7.87 -1.31 -7.40
C SER A 144 9.39 -1.12 -7.46
N GLN A 145 10.02 -1.50 -8.56
CA GLN A 145 11.45 -1.29 -8.78
C GLN A 145 11.84 0.19 -8.84
N LYS A 146 11.07 1.01 -9.56
CA LYS A 146 11.27 2.46 -9.64
C LYS A 146 11.11 3.11 -8.26
N LEU A 147 10.06 2.73 -7.51
CA LEU A 147 9.83 3.21 -6.15
C LEU A 147 10.96 2.83 -5.19
N LYS A 148 11.48 1.60 -5.30
CA LYS A 148 12.62 1.13 -4.50
C LYS A 148 13.88 1.96 -4.70
N GLN A 149 14.14 2.43 -5.92
CA GLN A 149 15.27 3.34 -6.21
C GLN A 149 15.08 4.70 -5.54
N HIS A 150 13.87 5.29 -5.64
CA HIS A 150 13.58 6.59 -5.04
C HIS A 150 13.59 6.56 -3.50
N LEU A 151 13.03 5.54 -2.87
CA LEU A 151 13.02 5.42 -1.41
C LEU A 151 14.41 5.23 -0.80
N LYS A 152 15.32 4.53 -1.47
CA LYS A 152 16.71 4.39 -1.02
C LYS A 152 17.51 5.69 -1.08
N MET A 153 17.12 6.65 -1.92
CA MET A 153 17.82 7.92 -2.07
C MET A 153 17.34 9.00 -1.07
N THR A 154 16.21 8.77 -0.42
CA THR A 154 15.54 9.77 0.43
C THR A 154 15.82 9.56 1.93
N ILE A 155 16.41 8.42 2.29
CA ILE A 155 16.74 8.00 3.66
C ILE A 155 18.23 7.82 3.81
#